data_04f205aa454432dcafa6e6f9b38748ae
#
_entry.id   04f205aa454432dcafa6e6f9b38748ae
#
_cell.length_a   1.000
_cell.length_b   1.000
_cell.length_c   1.000
_cell.angle_alpha   90.00
_cell.angle_beta   90.00
_cell.angle_gamma   90.00
#
_symmetry.space_group_name_H-M   'P 1'
#
loop_
_entity.id
_entity.type
_entity.pdbx_description
1 polymer ?
#
loop_
_entity_poly.entity_id
_entity_poly.type
_entity_poly.pdbx_seq_one_letter_code
_entity_poly.pdbx_strand_id
1 'polypeptide(L)'
;MAKTVLITGASQGSGKATALLFARNGYDVVLAARQPDRLETVAQEIQSLGRSALAISTDMGDFQQVQTLVNKALQTFGNIDILINNAGICLTAPMEKTSLSDWQKIMDTNFWGYVYAIQAILPHFLERNTGTIINVGSIGGKMPLPQMTAYCASKYAITGLTESLRLELFPKGIQVCAVHPGVINSNFMERAMFRGGDESETEARRQQMSKLLESSWVSKPEDIANAIWDAVQNKRSEVVVGPTFLATEAYRLFPGLMQWVMSQNVK
;
A
#
# COMPACT_ATOMS: atom_id res chain seq x y z
N MET A 1 -24.29 -11.07 -9.73
CA MET A 1 -23.56 -9.80 -9.92
C MET A 1 -22.07 -10.09 -9.85
N ALA A 2 -21.25 -9.32 -10.56
CA ALA A 2 -19.81 -9.42 -10.43
C ALA A 2 -19.36 -8.96 -9.03
N LYS A 3 -18.24 -9.47 -8.54
CA LYS A 3 -17.63 -8.98 -7.30
C LYS A 3 -16.98 -7.62 -7.55
N THR A 4 -16.99 -6.75 -6.56
CA THR A 4 -16.42 -5.40 -6.64
C THR A 4 -15.22 -5.26 -5.71
N VAL A 5 -14.14 -4.68 -6.22
CA VAL A 5 -12.94 -4.35 -5.45
C VAL A 5 -12.70 -2.84 -5.43
N LEU A 6 -12.44 -2.27 -4.26
CA LEU A 6 -12.00 -0.88 -4.07
C LEU A 6 -10.50 -0.85 -3.82
N ILE A 7 -9.76 -0.08 -4.64
CA ILE A 7 -8.30 0.00 -4.60
C ILE A 7 -7.85 1.44 -4.43
N THR A 8 -7.12 1.73 -3.37
CA THR A 8 -6.52 3.04 -3.13
C THR A 8 -5.11 3.14 -3.74
N GLY A 9 -4.71 4.34 -4.20
CA GLY A 9 -3.45 4.51 -4.92
C GLY A 9 -3.44 3.85 -6.31
N ALA A 10 -4.60 3.74 -6.95
CA ALA A 10 -4.81 2.93 -8.15
C ALA A 10 -4.38 3.59 -9.48
N SER A 11 -3.88 4.83 -9.46
CA SER A 11 -3.55 5.58 -10.69
C SER A 11 -2.28 5.12 -11.41
N GLN A 12 -1.42 4.30 -10.76
CA GLN A 12 -0.14 3.83 -11.31
C GLN A 12 0.50 2.73 -10.43
N GLY A 13 1.63 2.17 -10.87
CA GLY A 13 2.44 1.21 -10.12
C GLY A 13 1.63 -0.02 -9.68
N SER A 14 1.88 -0.50 -8.45
CA SER A 14 1.21 -1.69 -7.90
C SER A 14 -0.31 -1.56 -7.85
N GLY A 15 -0.85 -0.37 -7.54
CA GLY A 15 -2.29 -0.14 -7.51
C GLY A 15 -2.94 -0.30 -8.88
N LYS A 16 -2.35 0.27 -9.94
CA LYS A 16 -2.81 0.08 -11.32
C LYS A 16 -2.69 -1.39 -11.75
N ALA A 17 -1.54 -2.02 -11.50
CA ALA A 17 -1.33 -3.44 -11.84
C ALA A 17 -2.35 -4.34 -11.14
N THR A 18 -2.64 -4.07 -9.86
CA THR A 18 -3.67 -4.78 -9.09
C THR A 18 -5.06 -4.56 -9.71
N ALA A 19 -5.43 -3.33 -10.05
CA ALA A 19 -6.71 -3.01 -10.65
C ALA A 19 -6.95 -3.78 -11.95
N LEU A 20 -5.95 -3.79 -12.84
CA LEU A 20 -6.01 -4.52 -14.10
C LEU A 20 -6.06 -6.04 -13.90
N LEU A 21 -5.34 -6.58 -12.91
CA LEU A 21 -5.37 -8.00 -12.59
C LEU A 21 -6.76 -8.44 -12.09
N PHE A 22 -7.37 -7.68 -11.20
CA PHE A 22 -8.72 -7.97 -10.70
C PHE A 22 -9.76 -7.84 -11.82
N ALA A 23 -9.66 -6.82 -12.68
CA ALA A 23 -10.55 -6.68 -13.82
C ALA A 23 -10.46 -7.88 -14.80
N ARG A 24 -9.25 -8.33 -15.14
CA ARG A 24 -9.03 -9.54 -15.98
C ARG A 24 -9.65 -10.80 -15.37
N ASN A 25 -9.78 -10.84 -14.05
CA ASN A 25 -10.39 -11.95 -13.31
C ASN A 25 -11.88 -11.71 -12.99
N GLY A 26 -12.54 -10.79 -13.71
CA GLY A 26 -13.98 -10.64 -13.66
C GLY A 26 -14.55 -9.73 -12.57
N TYR A 27 -13.70 -8.95 -11.88
CA TYR A 27 -14.15 -7.98 -10.88
C TYR A 27 -14.49 -6.63 -11.53
N ASP A 28 -15.49 -5.95 -10.99
CA ASP A 28 -15.69 -4.51 -11.17
C ASP A 28 -14.78 -3.75 -10.19
N VAL A 29 -14.28 -2.58 -10.60
CA VAL A 29 -13.19 -1.92 -9.87
C VAL A 29 -13.51 -0.48 -9.54
N VAL A 30 -13.37 -0.13 -8.26
CA VAL A 30 -13.36 1.26 -7.79
C VAL A 30 -11.91 1.71 -7.64
N LEU A 31 -11.54 2.80 -8.31
CA LEU A 31 -10.20 3.34 -8.39
C LEU A 31 -10.13 4.66 -7.61
N ALA A 32 -9.28 4.73 -6.59
CA ALA A 32 -9.07 5.95 -5.80
C ALA A 32 -7.61 6.40 -5.84
N ALA A 33 -7.38 7.66 -6.19
CA ALA A 33 -6.10 8.37 -6.11
C ALA A 33 -6.32 9.87 -6.33
N ARG A 34 -5.27 10.69 -6.11
CA ARG A 34 -5.38 12.16 -6.23
C ARG A 34 -5.43 12.69 -7.67
N GLN A 35 -4.96 11.93 -8.65
CA GLN A 35 -4.80 12.38 -10.05
C GLN A 35 -5.95 11.86 -10.91
N PRO A 36 -6.97 12.68 -11.22
CA PRO A 36 -8.17 12.23 -11.94
C PRO A 36 -7.85 11.71 -13.36
N ASP A 37 -7.02 12.40 -14.13
CA ASP A 37 -6.71 12.00 -15.51
C ASP A 37 -6.06 10.62 -15.61
N ARG A 38 -5.16 10.30 -14.66
CA ARG A 38 -4.54 8.96 -14.60
C ARG A 38 -5.53 7.89 -14.15
N LEU A 39 -6.45 8.22 -13.24
CA LEU A 39 -7.50 7.29 -12.84
C LEU A 39 -8.44 6.99 -14.00
N GLU A 40 -8.82 8.02 -14.77
CA GLU A 40 -9.67 7.85 -15.93
C GLU A 40 -9.00 6.97 -17.01
N THR A 41 -7.71 7.17 -17.26
CA THR A 41 -6.94 6.27 -18.16
C THR A 41 -7.02 4.81 -17.71
N VAL A 42 -6.85 4.54 -16.41
CA VAL A 42 -6.94 3.17 -15.87
C VAL A 42 -8.37 2.64 -15.96
N ALA A 43 -9.39 3.49 -15.73
CA ALA A 43 -10.79 3.11 -15.86
C ALA A 43 -11.12 2.69 -17.29
N GLN A 44 -10.65 3.42 -18.30
CA GLN A 44 -10.83 3.07 -19.72
C GLN A 44 -10.13 1.75 -20.07
N GLU A 45 -8.93 1.50 -19.55
CA GLU A 45 -8.25 0.20 -19.71
C GLU A 45 -9.09 -0.94 -19.13
N ILE A 46 -9.71 -0.76 -17.96
CA ILE A 46 -10.60 -1.76 -17.34
C ILE A 46 -11.88 -1.96 -18.15
N GLN A 47 -12.47 -0.88 -18.63
CA GLN A 47 -13.66 -0.95 -19.50
C GLN A 47 -13.39 -1.70 -20.80
N SER A 48 -12.18 -1.54 -21.36
CA SER A 48 -11.76 -2.30 -22.56
C SER A 48 -11.63 -3.82 -22.30
N LEU A 49 -11.48 -4.22 -21.03
CA LEU A 49 -11.52 -5.62 -20.58
C LEU A 49 -12.95 -6.13 -20.34
N GLY A 50 -13.98 -5.33 -20.65
CA GLY A 50 -15.39 -5.68 -20.45
C GLY A 50 -15.85 -5.61 -18.99
N ARG A 51 -15.15 -4.84 -18.13
CA ARG A 51 -15.53 -4.67 -16.72
C ARG A 51 -15.92 -3.22 -16.42
N SER A 52 -16.76 -3.03 -15.40
CA SER A 52 -17.12 -1.69 -14.94
C SER A 52 -16.01 -1.11 -14.08
N ALA A 53 -15.72 0.17 -14.26
CA ALA A 53 -14.75 0.92 -13.47
C ALA A 53 -15.36 2.24 -12.99
N LEU A 54 -15.09 2.61 -11.73
CA LEU A 54 -15.47 3.89 -11.14
C LEU A 54 -14.21 4.60 -10.63
N ALA A 55 -13.83 5.68 -11.29
CA ALA A 55 -12.69 6.52 -10.91
C ALA A 55 -13.14 7.65 -9.99
N ILE A 56 -12.57 7.74 -8.79
CA ILE A 56 -12.89 8.81 -7.82
C ILE A 56 -11.60 9.47 -7.34
N SER A 57 -11.44 10.75 -7.67
CA SER A 57 -10.32 11.55 -7.15
C SER A 57 -10.46 11.67 -5.63
N THR A 58 -9.45 11.20 -4.89
CA THR A 58 -9.50 11.10 -3.43
C THR A 58 -8.10 11.32 -2.84
N ASP A 59 -7.98 12.26 -1.89
CA ASP A 59 -6.84 12.30 -0.98
C ASP A 59 -7.15 11.39 0.22
N MET A 60 -6.35 10.34 0.38
CA MET A 60 -6.54 9.38 1.46
C MET A 60 -6.27 9.97 2.85
N GLY A 61 -5.54 11.09 2.94
CA GLY A 61 -5.37 11.82 4.20
C GLY A 61 -6.58 12.66 4.62
N ASP A 62 -7.60 12.77 3.78
CA ASP A 62 -8.83 13.53 4.05
C ASP A 62 -9.98 12.57 4.36
N PHE A 63 -10.41 12.58 5.61
CA PHE A 63 -11.50 11.71 6.10
C PHE A 63 -12.81 11.86 5.30
N GLN A 64 -13.21 13.11 4.96
CA GLN A 64 -14.47 13.38 4.26
C GLN A 64 -14.42 12.86 2.81
N GLN A 65 -13.28 12.99 2.15
CA GLN A 65 -13.10 12.45 0.80
C GLN A 65 -13.14 10.93 0.81
N VAL A 66 -12.54 10.28 1.81
CA VAL A 66 -12.56 8.81 1.95
C VAL A 66 -13.98 8.31 2.26
N GLN A 67 -14.73 8.98 3.12
CA GLN A 67 -16.15 8.66 3.32
C GLN A 67 -16.96 8.78 2.03
N THR A 68 -16.76 9.87 1.31
CA THR A 68 -17.42 10.12 0.02
C THR A 68 -17.08 9.04 -1.01
N LEU A 69 -15.81 8.61 -1.07
CA LEU A 69 -15.36 7.51 -1.92
C LEU A 69 -16.16 6.23 -1.67
N VAL A 70 -16.21 5.78 -0.42
CA VAL A 70 -16.90 4.52 -0.07
C VAL A 70 -18.39 4.62 -0.33
N ASN A 71 -19.03 5.74 0.04
CA ASN A 71 -20.46 5.96 -0.19
C ASN A 71 -20.80 5.92 -1.69
N LYS A 72 -20.03 6.63 -2.54
CA LYS A 72 -20.24 6.61 -3.99
C LYS A 72 -20.03 5.22 -4.59
N ALA A 73 -19.03 4.48 -4.12
CA ALA A 73 -18.76 3.13 -4.57
C ALA A 73 -19.94 2.19 -4.24
N LEU A 74 -20.47 2.26 -3.02
CA LEU A 74 -21.66 1.49 -2.60
C LEU A 74 -22.92 1.91 -3.37
N GLN A 75 -23.13 3.20 -3.62
CA GLN A 75 -24.24 3.69 -4.44
C GLN A 75 -24.17 3.19 -5.88
N THR A 76 -22.99 3.09 -6.45
CA THR A 76 -22.80 2.70 -7.87
C THR A 76 -22.92 1.19 -8.06
N PHE A 77 -22.26 0.40 -7.20
CA PHE A 77 -22.19 -1.06 -7.38
C PHE A 77 -23.12 -1.85 -6.45
N GLY A 78 -23.73 -1.21 -5.47
CA GLY A 78 -24.55 -1.86 -4.44
C GLY A 78 -23.77 -2.72 -3.46
N ASN A 79 -22.55 -3.10 -3.81
CA ASN A 79 -21.70 -3.98 -3.01
C ASN A 79 -20.21 -3.71 -3.24
N ILE A 80 -19.43 -3.86 -2.18
CA ILE A 80 -17.97 -3.96 -2.24
C ILE A 80 -17.59 -5.26 -1.51
N ASP A 81 -16.80 -6.10 -2.15
CA ASP A 81 -16.36 -7.39 -1.58
C ASP A 81 -14.95 -7.30 -1.01
N ILE A 82 -14.11 -6.42 -1.57
CA ILE A 82 -12.69 -6.30 -1.21
C ILE A 82 -12.30 -4.83 -1.11
N LEU A 83 -11.63 -4.46 -0.02
CA LEU A 83 -10.90 -3.21 0.13
C LEU A 83 -9.40 -3.50 0.04
N ILE A 84 -8.70 -2.82 -0.88
CA ILE A 84 -7.24 -2.86 -0.99
C ILE A 84 -6.68 -1.48 -0.66
N ASN A 85 -6.16 -1.34 0.55
CA ASN A 85 -5.43 -0.18 0.99
C ASN A 85 -3.99 -0.26 0.46
N ASN A 86 -3.72 0.43 -0.67
CA ASN A 86 -2.41 0.42 -1.33
C ASN A 86 -1.81 1.84 -1.45
N ALA A 87 -2.61 2.89 -1.25
CA ALA A 87 -2.10 4.26 -1.27
C ALA A 87 -0.96 4.45 -0.26
N GLY A 88 0.10 5.12 -0.70
CA GLY A 88 1.23 5.41 0.18
C GLY A 88 2.21 6.37 -0.45
N ILE A 89 2.96 7.06 0.40
CA ILE A 89 4.06 7.95 0.04
C ILE A 89 5.29 7.57 0.85
N CYS A 90 6.47 7.91 0.33
CA CYS A 90 7.75 7.65 0.97
C CYS A 90 8.47 8.96 1.29
N LEU A 91 9.17 8.97 2.41
CA LEU A 91 10.11 10.01 2.80
C LEU A 91 11.45 9.37 3.15
N THR A 92 12.51 9.88 2.56
CA THR A 92 13.90 9.56 2.91
C THR A 92 14.57 10.82 3.44
N ALA A 93 14.90 10.82 4.71
CA ALA A 93 15.51 11.95 5.41
C ALA A 93 16.16 11.50 6.71
N PRO A 94 17.28 12.10 7.15
CA PRO A 94 17.73 12.02 8.53
C PRO A 94 16.67 12.59 9.48
N MET A 95 16.59 12.08 10.71
CA MET A 95 15.55 12.48 11.67
C MET A 95 15.58 13.98 11.96
N GLU A 96 16.75 14.56 12.12
CA GLU A 96 16.97 15.99 12.40
C GLU A 96 16.58 16.92 11.24
N LYS A 97 16.37 16.36 10.04
CA LYS A 97 15.91 17.07 8.84
C LYS A 97 14.47 16.77 8.47
N THR A 98 13.78 15.97 9.26
CA THR A 98 12.37 15.60 9.05
C THR A 98 11.47 16.52 9.87
N SER A 99 10.71 17.38 9.20
CA SER A 99 9.80 18.33 9.88
C SER A 99 8.55 17.60 10.43
N LEU A 100 7.87 18.21 11.43
CA LEU A 100 6.59 17.70 11.92
C LEU A 100 5.53 17.64 10.81
N SER A 101 5.57 18.56 9.85
CA SER A 101 4.66 18.53 8.70
C SER A 101 4.95 17.37 7.75
N ASP A 102 6.22 16.96 7.59
CA ASP A 102 6.56 15.74 6.84
C ASP A 102 6.03 14.48 7.57
N TRP A 103 6.19 14.43 8.90
CA TRP A 103 5.64 13.36 9.74
C TRP A 103 4.12 13.27 9.58
N GLN A 104 3.42 14.40 9.72
CA GLN A 104 1.97 14.45 9.58
C GLN A 104 1.53 13.93 8.22
N LYS A 105 2.14 14.42 7.14
CA LYS A 105 1.82 14.00 5.77
C LYS A 105 2.02 12.50 5.54
N ILE A 106 3.11 11.93 6.07
CA ILE A 106 3.36 10.48 5.99
C ILE A 106 2.27 9.71 6.76
N MET A 107 1.98 10.11 7.98
CA MET A 107 0.99 9.43 8.82
C MET A 107 -0.43 9.57 8.25
N ASP A 108 -0.80 10.74 7.77
CA ASP A 108 -2.14 10.97 7.19
C ASP A 108 -2.40 10.06 6.00
N THR A 109 -1.43 9.96 5.08
CA THR A 109 -1.60 9.12 3.89
C THR A 109 -1.43 7.64 4.18
N ASN A 110 -0.34 7.26 4.87
CA ASN A 110 0.06 5.85 4.99
C ASN A 110 -0.67 5.09 6.10
N PHE A 111 -1.14 5.79 7.14
CA PHE A 111 -1.79 5.18 8.30
C PHE A 111 -3.25 5.62 8.41
N TRP A 112 -3.51 6.92 8.60
CA TRP A 112 -4.89 7.40 8.79
C TRP A 112 -5.78 7.11 7.59
N GLY A 113 -5.26 7.24 6.36
CA GLY A 113 -6.01 6.90 5.16
C GLY A 113 -6.50 5.45 5.14
N TYR A 114 -5.72 4.50 5.70
CA TYR A 114 -6.14 3.11 5.84
C TYR A 114 -7.21 2.96 6.90
N VAL A 115 -7.02 3.62 8.05
CA VAL A 115 -8.02 3.64 9.14
C VAL A 115 -9.35 4.21 8.64
N TYR A 116 -9.33 5.33 7.93
CA TYR A 116 -10.54 5.96 7.38
C TYR A 116 -11.27 5.05 6.40
N ALA A 117 -10.56 4.42 5.47
CA ALA A 117 -11.16 3.50 4.50
C ALA A 117 -11.76 2.26 5.18
N ILE A 118 -11.06 1.70 6.17
CA ILE A 118 -11.55 0.57 6.97
C ILE A 118 -12.80 0.97 7.74
N GLN A 119 -12.79 2.09 8.45
CA GLN A 119 -13.95 2.56 9.21
C GLN A 119 -15.17 2.83 8.31
N ALA A 120 -14.94 3.39 7.11
CA ALA A 120 -16.02 3.69 6.19
C ALA A 120 -16.68 2.43 5.60
N ILE A 121 -15.91 1.36 5.32
CA ILE A 121 -16.43 0.12 4.71
C ILE A 121 -16.90 -0.92 5.74
N LEU A 122 -16.36 -0.87 6.95
CA LEU A 122 -16.57 -1.92 7.95
C LEU A 122 -18.05 -2.19 8.29
N PRO A 123 -18.95 -1.18 8.43
CA PRO A 123 -20.35 -1.43 8.65
C PRO A 123 -20.99 -2.33 7.56
N HIS A 124 -20.66 -2.07 6.29
CA HIS A 124 -21.13 -2.86 5.15
C HIS A 124 -20.64 -4.32 5.20
N PHE A 125 -19.36 -4.55 5.57
CA PHE A 125 -18.83 -5.90 5.72
C PHE A 125 -19.44 -6.64 6.92
N LEU A 126 -19.67 -5.95 8.03
CA LEU A 126 -20.28 -6.52 9.23
C LEU A 126 -21.74 -6.93 9.00
N GLU A 127 -22.54 -6.09 8.34
CA GLU A 127 -23.93 -6.38 7.98
C GLU A 127 -24.04 -7.67 7.13
N ARG A 128 -23.08 -7.86 6.22
CA ARG A 128 -23.04 -9.02 5.33
C ARG A 128 -22.33 -10.25 5.92
N ASN A 129 -21.65 -10.12 7.07
CA ASN A 129 -20.78 -11.12 7.65
C ASN A 129 -19.74 -11.67 6.64
N THR A 130 -19.28 -10.82 5.73
CA THR A 130 -18.29 -11.17 4.71
C THR A 130 -17.60 -9.92 4.17
N GLY A 131 -16.33 -10.04 3.86
CA GLY A 131 -15.51 -8.98 3.27
C GLY A 131 -14.03 -9.36 3.33
N THR A 132 -13.22 -8.68 2.53
CA THR A 132 -11.76 -8.85 2.55
C THR A 132 -11.08 -7.49 2.61
N ILE A 133 -10.15 -7.33 3.53
CA ILE A 133 -9.30 -6.15 3.69
C ILE A 133 -7.86 -6.55 3.43
N ILE A 134 -7.23 -5.95 2.43
CA ILE A 134 -5.80 -6.11 2.17
C ILE A 134 -5.11 -4.78 2.49
N ASN A 135 -4.17 -4.81 3.41
CA ASN A 135 -3.33 -3.66 3.74
C ASN A 135 -1.93 -3.84 3.14
N VAL A 136 -1.56 -2.97 2.21
CA VAL A 136 -0.22 -3.00 1.60
C VAL A 136 0.76 -2.29 2.54
N GLY A 137 1.49 -3.10 3.28
CA GLY A 137 2.55 -2.70 4.18
C GLY A 137 3.85 -2.34 3.45
N SER A 138 4.95 -2.83 3.97
CA SER A 138 6.32 -2.75 3.41
C SER A 138 7.25 -3.63 4.26
N ILE A 139 8.41 -3.98 3.73
CA ILE A 139 9.51 -4.47 4.58
C ILE A 139 9.90 -3.45 5.65
N GLY A 140 9.72 -2.14 5.40
CA GLY A 140 9.91 -1.08 6.41
C GLY A 140 8.90 -1.13 7.58
N GLY A 141 7.87 -2.00 7.51
CA GLY A 141 7.01 -2.36 8.63
C GLY A 141 7.38 -3.68 9.31
N LYS A 142 8.47 -4.32 8.89
CA LYS A 142 8.98 -5.59 9.43
C LYS A 142 10.42 -5.48 9.93
N MET A 143 11.20 -4.54 9.39
CA MET A 143 12.56 -4.24 9.79
C MET A 143 12.86 -2.75 9.62
N PRO A 144 13.80 -2.16 10.40
CA PRO A 144 14.14 -0.74 10.28
C PRO A 144 14.88 -0.48 8.96
N LEU A 145 14.62 0.69 8.38
CA LEU A 145 15.35 1.21 7.23
C LEU A 145 15.95 2.57 7.62
N PRO A 146 17.30 2.70 7.65
CA PRO A 146 17.96 3.95 7.97
C PRO A 146 17.47 5.10 7.07
N GLN A 147 17.39 6.31 7.64
CA GLN A 147 16.89 7.53 6.96
C GLN A 147 15.42 7.46 6.48
N MET A 148 14.66 6.45 6.88
CA MET A 148 13.24 6.30 6.55
C MET A 148 12.36 6.21 7.81
N THR A 149 12.74 6.90 8.88
CA THR A 149 12.13 6.73 10.22
C THR A 149 10.62 6.97 10.19
N ALA A 150 10.15 8.09 9.62
CA ALA A 150 8.71 8.39 9.54
C ALA A 150 7.94 7.36 8.67
N TYR A 151 8.55 6.96 7.55
CA TYR A 151 7.97 5.92 6.69
C TYR A 151 7.87 4.58 7.43
N CYS A 152 8.96 4.10 8.04
CA CYS A 152 8.96 2.86 8.80
C CYS A 152 7.93 2.90 9.94
N ALA A 153 7.88 3.98 10.72
CA ALA A 153 6.89 4.15 11.79
C ALA A 153 5.45 3.98 11.25
N SER A 154 5.12 4.61 10.11
CA SER A 154 3.81 4.47 9.48
C SER A 154 3.53 3.03 9.04
N LYS A 155 4.54 2.32 8.53
CA LYS A 155 4.38 0.93 8.05
C LYS A 155 4.35 -0.09 9.19
N TYR A 156 5.06 0.14 10.29
CA TYR A 156 4.89 -0.64 11.52
C TYR A 156 3.50 -0.45 12.13
N ALA A 157 2.97 0.79 12.12
CA ALA A 157 1.60 1.05 12.55
C ALA A 157 0.57 0.26 11.73
N ILE A 158 0.74 0.15 10.40
CA ILE A 158 -0.11 -0.68 9.54
C ILE A 158 0.04 -2.17 9.84
N THR A 159 1.24 -2.64 10.16
CA THR A 159 1.45 -4.04 10.56
C THR A 159 0.66 -4.35 11.83
N GLY A 160 0.82 -3.55 12.89
CA GLY A 160 0.09 -3.73 14.14
C GLY A 160 -1.42 -3.60 13.99
N LEU A 161 -1.89 -2.61 13.22
CA LEU A 161 -3.31 -2.46 12.88
C LEU A 161 -3.86 -3.72 12.21
N THR A 162 -3.13 -4.25 11.21
CA THR A 162 -3.59 -5.39 10.42
C THR A 162 -3.66 -6.67 11.24
N GLU A 163 -2.65 -6.91 12.08
CA GLU A 163 -2.59 -8.09 12.95
C GLU A 163 -3.71 -8.08 13.99
N SER A 164 -3.93 -6.94 14.66
CA SER A 164 -5.01 -6.80 15.65
C SER A 164 -6.39 -6.92 15.00
N LEU A 165 -6.61 -6.19 13.90
CA LEU A 165 -7.88 -6.18 13.19
C LEU A 165 -8.26 -7.56 12.64
N ARG A 166 -7.27 -8.35 12.21
CA ARG A 166 -7.50 -9.73 11.76
C ARG A 166 -8.11 -10.59 12.86
N LEU A 167 -7.59 -10.50 14.09
CA LEU A 167 -8.11 -11.26 15.23
C LEU A 167 -9.53 -10.82 15.61
N GLU A 168 -9.82 -9.53 15.55
CA GLU A 168 -11.14 -8.96 15.85
C GLU A 168 -12.22 -9.33 14.82
N LEU A 169 -11.82 -9.41 13.53
CA LEU A 169 -12.77 -9.58 12.43
C LEU A 169 -12.89 -11.03 11.93
N PHE A 170 -11.93 -11.89 12.24
CA PHE A 170 -11.98 -13.30 11.86
C PHE A 170 -13.28 -14.00 12.31
N PRO A 171 -13.76 -13.87 13.58
CA PRO A 171 -15.01 -14.49 14.01
C PRO A 171 -16.25 -13.87 13.35
N LYS A 172 -16.12 -12.74 12.67
CA LYS A 172 -17.19 -12.02 11.96
C LYS A 172 -17.21 -12.32 10.44
N GLY A 173 -16.42 -13.31 10.00
CA GLY A 173 -16.36 -13.73 8.60
C GLY A 173 -15.60 -12.77 7.67
N ILE A 174 -14.87 -11.78 8.23
CA ILE A 174 -14.12 -10.81 7.45
C ILE A 174 -12.64 -11.18 7.46
N GLN A 175 -12.07 -11.34 6.27
CA GLN A 175 -10.65 -11.63 6.08
C GLN A 175 -9.83 -10.33 6.16
N VAL A 176 -8.70 -10.38 6.87
CA VAL A 176 -7.73 -9.26 6.90
C VAL A 176 -6.32 -9.80 6.65
N CYS A 177 -5.61 -9.22 5.68
CA CYS A 177 -4.27 -9.64 5.28
C CYS A 177 -3.33 -8.44 5.14
N ALA A 178 -2.06 -8.65 5.49
CA ALA A 178 -0.97 -7.74 5.15
C ALA A 178 -0.18 -8.27 3.95
N VAL A 179 0.11 -7.40 2.98
CA VAL A 179 1.08 -7.68 1.90
C VAL A 179 2.25 -6.73 2.08
N HIS A 180 3.45 -7.26 2.27
CA HIS A 180 4.67 -6.48 2.52
C HIS A 180 5.63 -6.53 1.32
N PRO A 181 5.55 -5.56 0.41
CA PRO A 181 6.54 -5.44 -0.65
C PRO A 181 7.94 -5.15 -0.11
N GLY A 182 8.95 -5.70 -0.79
CA GLY A 182 10.33 -5.27 -0.67
C GLY A 182 10.58 -3.96 -1.43
N VAL A 183 11.78 -3.84 -2.01
CA VAL A 183 12.09 -2.75 -2.95
C VAL A 183 11.35 -3.03 -4.25
N ILE A 184 10.66 -2.03 -4.78
CA ILE A 184 9.84 -2.17 -5.99
C ILE A 184 10.39 -1.26 -7.08
N ASN A 185 10.62 -1.82 -8.27
CA ASN A 185 10.87 -1.02 -9.47
C ASN A 185 9.54 -0.40 -9.95
N SER A 186 9.20 0.69 -9.34
CA SER A 186 8.04 1.51 -9.72
C SER A 186 8.40 2.96 -9.45
N ASN A 187 7.68 3.88 -10.07
CA ASN A 187 7.82 5.32 -9.82
C ASN A 187 7.54 5.73 -8.35
N PHE A 188 7.38 4.77 -7.44
CA PHE A 188 7.16 5.04 -6.01
C PHE A 188 8.38 5.70 -5.36
N MET A 189 9.57 5.16 -5.61
CA MET A 189 10.83 5.71 -5.08
C MET A 189 11.25 6.98 -5.81
N GLU A 190 10.96 7.10 -7.11
CA GLU A 190 11.19 8.34 -7.87
C GLU A 190 10.38 9.52 -7.30
N ARG A 191 9.20 9.24 -6.74
CA ARG A 191 8.32 10.21 -6.09
C ARG A 191 8.56 10.34 -4.58
N ALA A 192 9.54 9.63 -4.03
CA ALA A 192 9.90 9.77 -2.63
C ALA A 192 10.30 11.23 -2.34
N MET A 193 9.85 11.72 -1.22
CA MET A 193 10.31 13.00 -0.70
C MET A 193 11.71 12.82 -0.12
N PHE A 194 12.64 13.67 -0.52
CA PHE A 194 13.99 13.69 0.03
C PHE A 194 14.18 14.97 0.83
N ARG A 195 14.80 14.88 2.00
CA ARG A 195 15.15 16.04 2.85
C ARG A 195 16.58 15.89 3.36
N GLY A 196 17.21 17.01 3.72
CA GLY A 196 18.46 17.03 4.46
C GLY A 196 19.72 16.94 3.61
N GLY A 197 19.65 17.38 2.36
CA GLY A 197 20.81 17.58 1.50
C GLY A 197 20.65 18.84 0.67
N ASP A 198 21.75 19.33 0.10
CA ASP A 198 21.67 20.27 -1.00
C ASP A 198 21.09 19.59 -2.26
N GLU A 199 20.92 20.35 -3.34
CA GLU A 199 20.34 19.85 -4.58
C GLU A 199 21.20 18.74 -5.20
N SER A 200 22.54 18.82 -5.06
CA SER A 200 23.49 17.84 -5.57
C SER A 200 23.46 16.53 -4.78
N GLU A 201 23.38 16.59 -3.46
CA GLU A 201 23.25 15.41 -2.59
C GLU A 201 21.91 14.71 -2.80
N THR A 202 20.85 15.49 -2.98
CA THR A 202 19.50 14.94 -3.27
C THR A 202 19.50 14.20 -4.60
N GLU A 203 20.13 14.76 -5.62
CA GLU A 203 20.24 14.13 -6.94
C GLU A 203 21.15 12.89 -6.90
N ALA A 204 22.28 12.94 -6.18
CA ALA A 204 23.14 11.76 -5.98
C ALA A 204 22.39 10.60 -5.29
N ARG A 205 21.56 10.90 -4.27
CA ARG A 205 20.71 9.90 -3.61
C ARG A 205 19.65 9.32 -4.55
N ARG A 206 19.04 10.16 -5.40
CA ARG A 206 18.11 9.68 -6.43
C ARG A 206 18.78 8.76 -7.42
N GLN A 207 19.97 9.11 -7.91
CA GLN A 207 20.74 8.26 -8.84
C GLN A 207 21.19 6.95 -8.20
N GLN A 208 21.61 6.97 -6.94
CA GLN A 208 21.95 5.76 -6.20
C GLN A 208 20.72 4.86 -6.04
N MET A 209 19.57 5.44 -5.74
CA MET A 209 18.30 4.69 -5.65
C MET A 209 17.89 4.13 -7.02
N SER A 210 18.01 4.90 -8.11
CA SER A 210 17.72 4.44 -9.47
C SER A 210 18.56 3.22 -9.84
N LYS A 211 19.86 3.25 -9.56
CA LYS A 211 20.75 2.10 -9.79
C LYS A 211 20.34 0.86 -8.96
N LEU A 212 19.89 1.06 -7.72
CA LEU A 212 19.35 -0.03 -6.90
C LEU A 212 18.09 -0.63 -7.53
N LEU A 213 17.23 0.21 -8.13
CA LEU A 213 15.99 -0.22 -8.76
C LEU A 213 16.20 -1.04 -10.05
N GLU A 214 17.37 -0.98 -10.68
CA GLU A 214 17.74 -1.78 -11.84
C GLU A 214 18.20 -3.19 -11.48
N SER A 215 18.39 -3.49 -10.19
CA SER A 215 18.89 -4.77 -9.74
C SER A 215 17.82 -5.88 -9.87
N SER A 216 18.26 -7.12 -10.09
CA SER A 216 17.40 -8.30 -10.19
C SER A 216 16.65 -8.67 -8.88
N TRP A 217 17.00 -8.01 -7.78
CA TRP A 217 16.40 -8.19 -6.45
C TRP A 217 15.14 -7.34 -6.24
N VAL A 218 14.77 -6.52 -7.22
CA VAL A 218 13.68 -5.56 -7.13
C VAL A 218 12.42 -6.14 -7.76
N SER A 219 11.33 -6.15 -6.98
CA SER A 219 10.02 -6.62 -7.44
C SER A 219 9.40 -5.64 -8.45
N LYS A 220 8.58 -6.19 -9.37
CA LYS A 220 7.78 -5.38 -10.30
C LYS A 220 6.40 -5.09 -9.70
N PRO A 221 5.67 -4.08 -10.19
CA PRO A 221 4.29 -3.82 -9.79
C PRO A 221 3.38 -5.05 -9.90
N GLU A 222 3.60 -5.88 -10.93
CA GLU A 222 2.86 -7.12 -11.19
C GLU A 222 3.09 -8.18 -10.10
N ASP A 223 4.29 -8.24 -9.51
CA ASP A 223 4.58 -9.19 -8.43
C ASP A 223 3.76 -8.87 -7.18
N ILE A 224 3.57 -7.57 -6.90
CA ILE A 224 2.72 -7.12 -5.80
C ILE A 224 1.25 -7.41 -6.11
N ALA A 225 0.80 -7.15 -7.33
CA ALA A 225 -0.55 -7.47 -7.77
C ALA A 225 -0.85 -8.98 -7.63
N ASN A 226 0.08 -9.84 -8.06
CA ASN A 226 -0.03 -11.29 -7.92
C ASN A 226 -0.04 -11.73 -6.45
N ALA A 227 0.78 -11.11 -5.59
CA ALA A 227 0.78 -11.40 -4.16
C ALA A 227 -0.54 -11.00 -3.48
N ILE A 228 -1.11 -9.84 -3.85
CA ILE A 228 -2.44 -9.41 -3.40
C ILE A 228 -3.52 -10.39 -3.88
N TRP A 229 -3.45 -10.81 -5.13
CA TRP A 229 -4.38 -11.78 -5.70
C TRP A 229 -4.30 -13.13 -4.95
N ASP A 230 -3.09 -13.67 -4.74
CA ASP A 230 -2.87 -14.90 -3.97
C ASP A 230 -3.42 -14.77 -2.54
N ALA A 231 -3.17 -13.62 -1.90
CA ALA A 231 -3.66 -13.34 -0.54
C ALA A 231 -5.19 -13.43 -0.46
N VAL A 232 -5.89 -12.89 -1.46
CA VAL A 232 -7.35 -12.94 -1.55
C VAL A 232 -7.85 -14.36 -1.83
N GLN A 233 -7.29 -15.05 -2.84
CA GLN A 233 -7.76 -16.38 -3.27
C GLN A 233 -7.48 -17.46 -2.21
N ASN A 234 -6.30 -17.40 -1.58
CA ASN A 234 -5.84 -18.42 -0.63
C ASN A 234 -6.04 -18.00 0.84
N LYS A 235 -6.77 -16.91 1.09
CA LYS A 235 -7.07 -16.38 2.44
C LYS A 235 -5.81 -16.28 3.31
N ARG A 236 -4.71 -15.77 2.72
CA ARG A 236 -3.47 -15.57 3.47
C ARG A 236 -3.66 -14.54 4.57
N SER A 237 -2.97 -14.73 5.67
CA SER A 237 -2.89 -13.74 6.75
C SER A 237 -1.81 -12.67 6.51
N GLU A 238 -0.73 -13.08 5.86
CA GLU A 238 0.42 -12.24 5.54
C GLU A 238 1.15 -12.78 4.31
N VAL A 239 1.70 -11.87 3.49
CA VAL A 239 2.58 -12.19 2.37
C VAL A 239 3.73 -11.19 2.33
N VAL A 240 4.97 -11.67 2.36
CA VAL A 240 6.17 -10.85 2.10
C VAL A 240 6.61 -11.12 0.67
N VAL A 241 6.71 -10.06 -0.15
CA VAL A 241 6.97 -10.18 -1.58
C VAL A 241 8.47 -10.10 -1.88
N GLY A 242 8.93 -11.05 -2.67
CA GLY A 242 10.30 -11.07 -3.19
C GLY A 242 11.34 -11.63 -2.21
N PRO A 243 12.64 -11.50 -2.55
CA PRO A 243 13.73 -12.12 -1.81
C PRO A 243 13.95 -11.51 -0.41
N THR A 244 13.33 -10.37 -0.13
CA THR A 244 13.40 -9.69 1.17
C THR A 244 12.77 -10.48 2.32
N PHE A 245 12.01 -11.54 2.02
CA PHE A 245 11.47 -12.45 3.02
C PHE A 245 12.56 -12.99 3.97
N LEU A 246 13.70 -13.45 3.42
CA LEU A 246 14.78 -13.98 4.24
C LEU A 246 15.36 -12.92 5.19
N ALA A 247 15.49 -11.68 4.73
CA ALA A 247 16.01 -10.58 5.55
C ALA A 247 15.04 -10.22 6.68
N THR A 248 13.72 -10.22 6.42
CA THR A 248 12.71 -9.95 7.45
C THR A 248 12.65 -11.07 8.49
N GLU A 249 12.77 -12.33 8.09
CA GLU A 249 12.82 -13.46 9.01
C GLU A 249 14.12 -13.46 9.85
N ALA A 250 15.27 -13.16 9.22
CA ALA A 250 16.53 -13.02 9.95
C ALA A 250 16.47 -11.88 10.98
N TYR A 251 15.86 -10.74 10.63
CA TYR A 251 15.65 -9.65 11.56
C TYR A 251 14.72 -10.05 12.72
N ARG A 252 13.64 -10.78 12.43
CA ARG A 252 12.70 -11.26 13.44
C ARG A 252 13.34 -12.20 14.46
N LEU A 253 14.22 -13.09 14.00
CA LEU A 253 14.87 -14.10 14.84
C LEU A 253 16.13 -13.56 15.56
N PHE A 254 16.87 -12.67 14.92
CA PHE A 254 18.16 -12.15 15.41
C PHE A 254 18.24 -10.62 15.30
N PRO A 255 17.33 -9.85 15.95
CA PRO A 255 17.24 -8.40 15.76
C PRO A 255 18.54 -7.66 16.11
N GLY A 256 19.21 -8.05 17.22
CA GLY A 256 20.45 -7.40 17.65
C GLY A 256 21.59 -7.59 16.66
N LEU A 257 21.77 -8.80 16.12
CA LEU A 257 22.77 -9.09 15.09
C LEU A 257 22.50 -8.29 13.82
N MET A 258 21.27 -8.30 13.36
CA MET A 258 20.87 -7.59 12.14
C MET A 258 21.04 -6.07 12.28
N GLN A 259 20.66 -5.50 13.43
CA GLN A 259 20.89 -4.07 13.72
C GLN A 259 22.39 -3.73 13.73
N TRP A 260 23.22 -4.59 14.33
CA TRP A 260 24.67 -4.40 14.32
C TRP A 260 25.22 -4.42 12.88
N VAL A 261 24.85 -5.40 12.04
CA VAL A 261 25.25 -5.45 10.63
C VAL A 261 24.79 -4.20 9.88
N MET A 262 23.54 -3.78 10.07
CA MET A 262 23.00 -2.60 9.39
C MET A 262 23.71 -1.31 9.82
N SER A 263 24.07 -1.18 11.09
CA SER A 263 24.75 0.01 11.62
C SER A 263 26.15 0.23 11.03
N GLN A 264 26.82 -0.83 10.60
CA GLN A 264 28.14 -0.72 9.93
C GLN A 264 28.06 -0.05 8.54
N ASN A 265 26.87 -0.04 7.93
CA ASN A 265 26.63 0.53 6.61
C ASN A 265 25.97 1.91 6.64
N VAL A 266 25.68 2.43 7.83
CA VAL A 266 25.13 3.79 8.02
C VAL A 266 26.31 4.71 8.31
N LYS A 267 26.85 5.33 7.27
CA LYS A 267 27.83 6.42 7.38
C LYS A 267 27.26 7.67 6.74
#